data_50351d1119e3498ee5501f1912f71f02
#
_entry.id   50351d1119e3498ee5501f1912f71f02
#
_cell.length_a   1.000
_cell.length_b   1.000
_cell.length_c   1.000
_cell.angle_alpha   90.00
_cell.angle_beta   90.00
_cell.angle_gamma   90.00
#
_symmetry.space_group_name_H-M   'P 1'
#
loop_
_entity.id
_entity.type
_entity.pdbx_description
1 polymer ?
#
loop_
_entity_poly.entity_id
_entity_poly.type
_entity_poly.pdbx_seq_one_letter_code
_entity_poly.pdbx_strand_id
1 'polypeptide(L)'
;MDKEYFVLYTPEEMNKAYSLMESDFSRDEIFDALKSDDDIKKQIALIKLDSVNSKEEAKMLTSVLTGQHGPVREICSAKINEFIRNENCREYFDGEETREIFLNALNDIIPTVARNILEVIKFLPERETAQNALLDRILDLDNYVEDEELLSNHEIIKNTFKLYWYLETLAEFAKEAEKNEKFAKIIEKTYNHEDYTIREKVSKILSKVNNFAEYKEILKNDTNPYVSAILK
;
A
#
# COMPACT_ATOMS: atom_id res chain seq x y z
N MET A 1 -18.97 -28.98 3.07
CA MET A 1 -18.43 -27.60 2.94
C MET A 1 -18.37 -27.03 4.35
N ASP A 2 -17.22 -27.19 4.99
CA ASP A 2 -17.04 -27.07 6.43
C ASP A 2 -17.01 -25.61 6.85
N LYS A 3 -17.71 -25.34 7.97
CA LYS A 3 -17.92 -24.01 8.55
C LYS A 3 -16.70 -23.51 9.35
N GLU A 4 -15.46 -23.77 8.90
CA GLU A 4 -14.23 -23.45 9.66
C GLU A 4 -13.66 -22.04 9.45
N TYR A 5 -14.37 -21.14 8.78
CA TYR A 5 -13.78 -19.85 8.38
C TYR A 5 -14.00 -18.66 9.34
N PHE A 6 -14.50 -18.87 10.57
CA PHE A 6 -14.85 -17.71 11.45
C PHE A 6 -14.45 -17.81 12.92
N VAL A 7 -13.53 -18.67 13.30
CA VAL A 7 -12.92 -18.55 14.64
C VAL A 7 -11.55 -17.92 14.48
N LEU A 8 -11.49 -16.59 14.53
CA LEU A 8 -10.25 -15.82 14.45
C LEU A 8 -9.30 -16.08 15.63
N TYR A 9 -9.84 -16.41 16.79
CA TYR A 9 -9.05 -16.68 18.01
C TYR A 9 -9.72 -17.76 18.86
N THR A 10 -8.90 -18.64 19.44
CA THR A 10 -9.34 -19.60 20.47
C THR A 10 -9.66 -18.89 21.78
N PRO A 11 -10.45 -19.51 22.69
CA PRO A 11 -10.67 -18.95 24.02
C PRO A 11 -9.37 -18.72 24.82
N GLU A 12 -8.36 -19.55 24.59
CA GLU A 12 -7.05 -19.41 25.23
C GLU A 12 -6.32 -18.18 24.69
N GLU A 13 -6.31 -17.96 23.38
CA GLU A 13 -5.73 -16.78 22.75
C GLU A 13 -6.45 -15.49 23.17
N MET A 14 -7.77 -15.53 23.30
CA MET A 14 -8.55 -14.40 23.83
C MET A 14 -8.18 -14.08 25.28
N ASN A 15 -8.10 -15.09 26.15
CA ASN A 15 -7.69 -14.90 27.55
C ASN A 15 -6.26 -14.34 27.66
N LYS A 16 -5.34 -14.81 26.81
CA LYS A 16 -3.99 -14.27 26.69
C LYS A 16 -4.01 -12.80 26.27
N ALA A 17 -4.79 -12.47 25.25
CA ALA A 17 -4.93 -11.08 24.78
C ALA A 17 -5.46 -10.16 25.89
N TYR A 18 -6.49 -10.57 26.64
CA TYR A 18 -7.01 -9.81 27.77
C TYR A 18 -5.95 -9.58 28.85
N SER A 19 -5.23 -10.63 29.24
CA SER A 19 -4.16 -10.52 30.23
C SER A 19 -3.06 -9.54 29.80
N LEU A 20 -2.66 -9.59 28.50
CA LEU A 20 -1.68 -8.67 27.96
C LEU A 20 -2.21 -7.23 27.84
N MET A 21 -3.51 -7.05 27.56
CA MET A 21 -4.13 -5.73 27.53
C MET A 21 -4.14 -5.06 28.91
N GLU A 22 -4.37 -5.82 29.98
CA GLU A 22 -4.38 -5.34 31.37
C GLU A 22 -2.97 -5.09 31.93
N SER A 23 -1.94 -5.74 31.35
CA SER A 23 -0.56 -5.55 31.80
C SER A 23 0.02 -4.22 31.33
N ASP A 24 0.89 -3.61 32.11
CA ASP A 24 1.70 -2.47 31.65
C ASP A 24 2.88 -2.97 30.84
N PHE A 25 3.16 -2.30 29.73
CA PHE A 25 4.34 -2.52 28.90
C PHE A 25 5.22 -1.29 28.99
N SER A 26 6.46 -1.49 29.38
CA SER A 26 7.50 -0.50 29.15
C SER A 26 7.77 -0.37 27.64
N ARG A 27 8.38 0.73 27.25
CA ARG A 27 8.74 0.98 25.85
C ARG A 27 9.62 -0.14 25.27
N ASP A 28 10.60 -0.59 26.02
CA ASP A 28 11.51 -1.68 25.61
C ASP A 28 10.74 -2.99 25.43
N GLU A 29 9.81 -3.31 26.32
CA GLU A 29 8.96 -4.50 26.20
C GLU A 29 8.04 -4.46 24.99
N ILE A 30 7.54 -3.26 24.56
CA ILE A 30 6.79 -3.09 23.33
C ILE A 30 7.65 -3.49 22.13
N PHE A 31 8.85 -2.91 22.00
CA PHE A 31 9.72 -3.19 20.85
C PHE A 31 10.29 -4.60 20.86
N ASP A 32 10.51 -5.21 22.02
CA ASP A 32 10.89 -6.62 22.13
C ASP A 32 9.72 -7.54 21.74
N ALA A 33 8.48 -7.16 22.08
CA ALA A 33 7.30 -7.88 21.63
C ALA A 33 7.15 -7.87 20.09
N LEU A 34 7.50 -6.77 19.42
CA LEU A 34 7.46 -6.69 17.94
C LEU A 34 8.44 -7.67 17.27
N LYS A 35 9.53 -8.07 17.95
CA LYS A 35 10.50 -9.06 17.47
C LYS A 35 10.12 -10.51 17.77
N SER A 36 9.15 -10.73 18.65
CA SER A 36 8.76 -12.09 19.07
C SER A 36 8.02 -12.85 17.97
N ASP A 37 7.91 -14.17 18.08
CA ASP A 37 7.08 -15.00 17.18
C ASP A 37 5.60 -15.07 17.63
N ASP A 38 5.22 -14.34 18.67
CA ASP A 38 3.90 -14.34 19.28
C ASP A 38 3.03 -13.24 18.66
N ASP A 39 2.15 -13.61 17.74
CA ASP A 39 1.30 -12.66 17.02
C ASP A 39 0.32 -11.90 17.92
N ILE A 40 -0.19 -12.51 18.99
CA ILE A 40 -1.07 -11.86 19.96
C ILE A 40 -0.30 -10.79 20.72
N LYS A 41 0.92 -11.15 21.18
CA LYS A 41 1.79 -10.21 21.88
C LYS A 41 2.18 -9.03 20.99
N LYS A 42 2.48 -9.29 19.69
CA LYS A 42 2.74 -8.23 18.71
C LYS A 42 1.56 -7.30 18.53
N GLN A 43 0.34 -7.85 18.37
CA GLN A 43 -0.87 -7.04 18.21
C GLN A 43 -1.10 -6.12 19.41
N ILE A 44 -0.98 -6.66 20.63
CA ILE A 44 -1.17 -5.87 21.85
C ILE A 44 -0.07 -4.81 21.99
N ALA A 45 1.17 -5.14 21.69
CA ALA A 45 2.28 -4.18 21.68
C ALA A 45 2.04 -3.04 20.67
N LEU A 46 1.58 -3.35 19.45
CA LEU A 46 1.20 -2.35 18.45
C LEU A 46 0.06 -1.44 18.93
N ILE A 47 -0.97 -2.01 19.59
CA ILE A 47 -2.09 -1.25 20.15
C ILE A 47 -1.60 -0.28 21.24
N LYS A 48 -0.69 -0.75 22.09
CA LYS A 48 -0.12 0.07 23.20
C LYS A 48 0.96 1.06 22.77
N LEU A 49 1.51 0.91 21.57
CA LEU A 49 2.50 1.85 21.04
C LEU A 49 1.83 3.21 20.77
N ASP A 50 2.30 4.24 21.44
CA ASP A 50 1.74 5.60 21.42
C ASP A 50 2.54 6.58 20.53
N SER A 51 3.80 6.27 20.26
CA SER A 51 4.69 7.12 19.48
C SER A 51 5.89 6.35 18.93
N VAL A 52 6.61 6.99 18.00
CA VAL A 52 7.94 6.58 17.52
C VAL A 52 8.88 7.74 17.78
N ASN A 53 10.03 7.48 18.42
CA ASN A 53 10.94 8.50 18.91
C ASN A 53 12.33 8.47 18.25
N SER A 54 12.56 7.52 17.33
CA SER A 54 13.82 7.42 16.58
C SER A 54 13.63 6.71 15.24
N LYS A 55 14.64 6.81 14.36
CA LYS A 55 14.69 6.07 13.09
C LYS A 55 14.75 4.56 13.32
N GLU A 56 15.44 4.10 14.36
CA GLU A 56 15.56 2.69 14.72
C GLU A 56 14.20 2.10 15.09
N GLU A 57 13.41 2.84 15.88
CA GLU A 57 12.06 2.44 16.24
C GLU A 57 11.12 2.44 15.03
N ALA A 58 11.19 3.46 14.18
CA ALA A 58 10.43 3.51 12.93
C ALA A 58 10.78 2.33 12.00
N LYS A 59 12.07 2.03 11.85
CA LYS A 59 12.55 0.89 11.06
C LYS A 59 12.04 -0.44 11.62
N MET A 60 12.08 -0.62 12.94
CA MET A 60 11.58 -1.81 13.60
C MET A 60 10.06 -1.96 13.40
N LEU A 61 9.30 -0.88 13.59
CA LEU A 61 7.87 -0.87 13.33
C LEU A 61 7.57 -1.19 11.86
N THR A 62 8.28 -0.57 10.92
CA THR A 62 8.08 -0.78 9.48
C THR A 62 8.38 -2.23 9.08
N SER A 63 9.40 -2.87 9.67
CA SER A 63 9.75 -4.27 9.37
C SER A 63 8.61 -5.25 9.70
N VAL A 64 7.71 -4.89 10.60
CA VAL A 64 6.53 -5.69 10.97
C VAL A 64 5.51 -5.82 9.82
N LEU A 65 5.57 -4.96 8.80
CA LEU A 65 4.75 -5.11 7.60
C LEU A 65 5.16 -6.31 6.73
N THR A 66 6.34 -6.88 6.93
CA THR A 66 6.89 -7.94 6.08
C THR A 66 6.75 -9.32 6.73
N GLY A 67 6.12 -10.28 6.03
CA GLY A 67 6.08 -11.69 6.42
C GLY A 67 5.28 -12.01 7.69
N GLN A 68 4.55 -11.04 8.25
CA GLN A 68 3.79 -11.21 9.48
C GLN A 68 2.36 -11.69 9.21
N HIS A 69 1.69 -12.16 10.27
CA HIS A 69 0.28 -12.51 10.23
C HIS A 69 -0.59 -11.31 9.82
N GLY A 70 -1.69 -11.56 9.08
CA GLY A 70 -2.54 -10.51 8.53
C GLY A 70 -3.00 -9.44 9.53
N PRO A 71 -3.62 -9.81 10.66
CA PRO A 71 -4.02 -8.86 11.71
C PRO A 71 -2.88 -8.02 12.28
N VAL A 72 -1.68 -8.58 12.38
CA VAL A 72 -0.47 -7.84 12.82
C VAL A 72 -0.13 -6.75 11.81
N ARG A 73 -0.10 -7.07 10.49
CA ARG A 73 0.17 -6.08 9.43
C ARG A 73 -0.90 -5.00 9.38
N GLU A 74 -2.17 -5.37 9.59
CA GLU A 74 -3.28 -4.42 9.57
C GLU A 74 -3.16 -3.37 10.70
N ILE A 75 -2.91 -3.80 11.94
CA ILE A 75 -2.69 -2.89 13.06
C ILE A 75 -1.41 -2.08 12.85
N CYS A 76 -0.32 -2.72 12.39
CA CYS A 76 0.94 -2.06 12.11
C CYS A 76 0.78 -0.92 11.07
N SER A 77 0.12 -1.20 9.95
CA SER A 77 -0.10 -0.20 8.90
C SER A 77 -0.95 0.97 9.39
N ALA A 78 -1.95 0.72 10.24
CA ALA A 78 -2.75 1.76 10.87
C ALA A 78 -1.91 2.65 11.81
N LYS A 79 -1.03 2.04 12.62
CA LYS A 79 -0.12 2.78 13.52
C LYS A 79 0.90 3.61 12.76
N ILE A 80 1.48 3.09 11.70
CA ILE A 80 2.38 3.85 10.84
C ILE A 80 1.66 5.05 10.22
N ASN A 81 0.43 4.85 9.73
CA ASN A 81 -0.39 5.92 9.17
C ASN A 81 -0.76 6.99 10.23
N GLU A 82 -0.97 6.60 11.47
CA GLU A 82 -1.16 7.52 12.60
C GLU A 82 0.10 8.36 12.84
N PHE A 83 1.27 7.71 12.98
CA PHE A 83 2.51 8.37 13.37
C PHE A 83 3.10 9.26 12.28
N ILE A 84 3.03 8.87 11.01
CA ILE A 84 3.61 9.66 9.92
C ILE A 84 2.88 10.99 9.69
N ARG A 85 1.64 11.11 10.15
CA ARG A 85 0.88 12.37 10.14
C ARG A 85 1.40 13.38 11.15
N ASN A 86 2.09 12.91 12.20
CA ASN A 86 2.77 13.75 13.15
C ASN A 86 4.10 14.23 12.56
N GLU A 87 4.26 15.53 12.38
CA GLU A 87 5.47 16.14 11.79
C GLU A 87 6.75 15.77 12.55
N ASN A 88 6.67 15.64 13.87
CA ASN A 88 7.81 15.26 14.71
C ASN A 88 8.28 13.80 14.50
N CYS A 89 7.40 12.92 14.02
CA CYS A 89 7.72 11.51 13.78
C CYS A 89 8.04 11.24 12.32
N ARG A 90 7.57 12.07 11.39
CA ARG A 90 7.63 11.86 9.94
C ARG A 90 9.04 11.57 9.43
N GLU A 91 10.02 12.34 9.88
CA GLU A 91 11.43 12.19 9.47
C GLU A 91 12.06 10.86 9.89
N TYR A 92 11.47 10.16 10.86
CA TYR A 92 11.96 8.85 11.27
C TYR A 92 11.62 7.76 10.25
N PHE A 93 10.60 7.96 9.41
CA PHE A 93 10.20 7.05 8.33
C PHE A 93 10.92 7.33 7.01
N ASP A 94 11.98 8.12 7.03
CA ASP A 94 12.81 8.40 5.87
C ASP A 94 13.81 7.28 5.60
N GLY A 95 14.17 7.11 4.31
CA GLY A 95 15.20 6.19 3.85
C GLY A 95 14.72 5.15 2.84
N GLU A 96 15.66 4.66 2.04
CA GLU A 96 15.42 3.76 0.92
C GLU A 96 14.75 2.44 1.37
N GLU A 97 15.27 1.79 2.40
CA GLU A 97 14.74 0.52 2.91
C GLU A 97 13.28 0.66 3.37
N THR A 98 12.95 1.72 4.12
CA THR A 98 11.60 2.03 4.57
C THR A 98 10.65 2.26 3.40
N ARG A 99 11.08 3.04 2.41
CA ARG A 99 10.33 3.30 1.18
C ARG A 99 10.03 2.02 0.41
N GLU A 100 11.03 1.15 0.25
CA GLU A 100 10.88 -0.14 -0.41
C GLU A 100 9.86 -1.04 0.29
N ILE A 101 9.87 -1.09 1.63
CA ILE A 101 8.88 -1.84 2.41
C ILE A 101 7.47 -1.26 2.16
N PHE A 102 7.30 0.06 2.16
CA PHE A 102 5.99 0.67 1.89
C PHE A 102 5.49 0.39 0.47
N LEU A 103 6.34 0.53 -0.54
CA LEU A 103 5.98 0.21 -1.92
C LEU A 103 5.63 -1.28 -2.11
N ASN A 104 6.28 -2.19 -1.37
CA ASN A 104 5.92 -3.60 -1.35
C ASN A 104 4.58 -3.84 -0.64
N ALA A 105 4.31 -3.16 0.47
CA ALA A 105 3.09 -3.30 1.25
C ALA A 105 1.84 -2.72 0.55
N LEU A 106 1.99 -1.89 -0.51
CA LEU A 106 0.88 -1.56 -1.41
C LEU A 106 0.28 -2.79 -2.09
N ASN A 107 1.02 -3.88 -2.20
CA ASN A 107 0.58 -5.14 -2.80
C ASN A 107 0.10 -6.16 -1.76
N ASP A 108 -0.16 -5.72 -0.53
CA ASP A 108 -0.71 -6.61 0.49
C ASP A 108 -2.08 -7.15 0.07
N ILE A 109 -2.31 -8.44 0.31
CA ILE A 109 -3.58 -9.10 0.02
C ILE A 109 -4.74 -8.56 0.89
N ILE A 110 -4.42 -7.86 1.98
CA ILE A 110 -5.38 -7.19 2.85
C ILE A 110 -5.57 -5.75 2.38
N PRO A 111 -6.73 -5.40 1.81
CA PRO A 111 -6.95 -4.06 1.24
C PRO A 111 -6.80 -2.92 2.26
N THR A 112 -7.05 -3.17 3.54
CA THR A 112 -6.87 -2.18 4.62
C THR A 112 -5.39 -1.81 4.76
N VAL A 113 -4.48 -2.78 4.67
CA VAL A 113 -3.02 -2.52 4.69
C VAL A 113 -2.63 -1.64 3.50
N ALA A 114 -3.01 -2.04 2.28
CA ALA A 114 -2.70 -1.26 1.07
C ALA A 114 -3.23 0.19 1.15
N ARG A 115 -4.46 0.39 1.65
CA ARG A 115 -5.03 1.75 1.84
C ARG A 115 -4.28 2.57 2.88
N ASN A 116 -3.93 1.98 4.02
CA ASN A 116 -3.15 2.67 5.04
C ASN A 116 -1.79 3.09 4.50
N ILE A 117 -1.12 2.20 3.75
CA ILE A 117 0.20 2.48 3.17
C ILE A 117 0.13 3.52 2.05
N LEU A 118 -0.94 3.54 1.24
CA LEU A 118 -1.18 4.61 0.28
C LEU A 118 -1.24 5.96 1.01
N GLU A 119 -1.96 6.05 2.13
CA GLU A 119 -2.00 7.27 2.94
C GLU A 119 -0.62 7.62 3.51
N VAL A 120 0.17 6.63 3.95
CA VAL A 120 1.55 6.82 4.44
C VAL A 120 2.44 7.45 3.36
N ILE A 121 2.39 6.94 2.13
CA ILE A 121 3.22 7.41 1.01
C ILE A 121 2.99 8.90 0.70
N LYS A 122 1.79 9.43 0.93
CA LYS A 122 1.48 10.86 0.76
C LYS A 122 2.30 11.77 1.67
N PHE A 123 2.73 11.26 2.82
CA PHE A 123 3.45 12.00 3.86
C PHE A 123 4.95 11.73 3.90
N LEU A 124 5.48 10.87 3.03
CA LEU A 124 6.92 10.60 3.00
C LEU A 124 7.73 11.87 2.77
N PRO A 125 8.86 12.05 3.49
CA PRO A 125 9.73 13.23 3.34
C PRO A 125 10.28 13.35 1.90
N GLU A 126 10.77 12.26 1.33
CA GLU A 126 11.32 12.18 -0.03
C GLU A 126 10.25 11.86 -1.08
N ARG A 127 9.29 12.74 -1.23
CA ARG A 127 8.12 12.54 -2.09
C ARG A 127 8.49 12.28 -3.57
N GLU A 128 9.44 13.02 -4.11
CA GLU A 128 9.91 12.85 -5.50
C GLU A 128 10.59 11.49 -5.71
N THR A 129 11.39 11.05 -4.75
CA THR A 129 12.06 9.75 -4.81
C THR A 129 11.04 8.61 -4.74
N ALA A 130 10.04 8.72 -3.88
CA ALA A 130 8.93 7.75 -3.80
C ALA A 130 8.13 7.69 -5.11
N GLN A 131 7.84 8.85 -5.72
CA GLN A 131 7.18 8.94 -7.03
C GLN A 131 7.99 8.24 -8.11
N ASN A 132 9.29 8.51 -8.21
CA ASN A 132 10.14 7.89 -9.24
C ASN A 132 10.23 6.38 -9.07
N ALA A 133 10.41 5.89 -7.85
CA ALA A 133 10.40 4.46 -7.55
C ALA A 133 9.06 3.79 -7.91
N LEU A 134 7.93 4.47 -7.67
CA LEU A 134 6.61 3.98 -8.07
C LEU A 134 6.46 3.89 -9.58
N LEU A 135 6.91 4.91 -10.34
CA LEU A 135 6.88 4.90 -11.80
C LEU A 135 7.71 3.75 -12.37
N ASP A 136 8.90 3.48 -11.80
CA ASP A 136 9.74 2.36 -12.20
C ASP A 136 9.04 1.02 -11.98
N ARG A 137 8.44 0.82 -10.81
CA ARG A 137 7.69 -0.41 -10.50
C ARG A 137 6.50 -0.66 -11.43
N ILE A 138 5.80 0.40 -11.85
CA ILE A 138 4.69 0.26 -12.81
C ILE A 138 5.22 -0.18 -14.19
N LEU A 139 6.31 0.43 -14.65
CA LEU A 139 6.91 0.07 -15.93
C LEU A 139 7.54 -1.34 -15.91
N ASP A 140 8.12 -1.75 -14.79
CA ASP A 140 8.66 -3.09 -14.63
C ASP A 140 7.58 -4.17 -14.68
N LEU A 141 6.38 -3.91 -14.13
CA LEU A 141 5.26 -4.84 -14.25
C LEU A 141 4.86 -5.11 -15.70
N ASP A 142 4.99 -4.10 -16.56
CA ASP A 142 4.63 -4.19 -17.97
C ASP A 142 5.66 -4.99 -18.80
N ASN A 143 6.94 -4.93 -18.45
CA ASN A 143 7.97 -5.74 -19.12
C ASN A 143 7.77 -7.25 -18.96
N TYR A 144 6.95 -7.70 -17.99
CA TYR A 144 6.56 -9.11 -17.84
C TYR A 144 5.34 -9.50 -18.68
N VAL A 145 4.60 -8.51 -19.25
CA VAL A 145 3.35 -8.73 -19.99
C VAL A 145 3.61 -8.92 -21.49
N GLU A 146 4.77 -8.51 -22.02
CA GLU A 146 5.09 -8.73 -23.44
C GLU A 146 5.19 -10.22 -23.83
N ASP A 147 5.28 -11.12 -22.85
CA ASP A 147 5.23 -12.59 -23.02
C ASP A 147 3.92 -13.19 -22.48
N GLU A 148 2.74 -12.58 -22.75
CA GLU A 148 1.42 -13.04 -22.29
C GLU A 148 1.14 -14.53 -22.57
N GLU A 149 1.70 -15.11 -23.61
CA GLU A 149 1.58 -16.54 -23.92
C GLU A 149 2.23 -17.45 -22.86
N LEU A 150 3.08 -16.92 -21.97
CA LEU A 150 3.83 -17.67 -20.96
C LEU A 150 3.32 -17.48 -19.54
N LEU A 151 2.48 -16.44 -19.29
CA LEU A 151 1.98 -16.17 -17.94
C LEU A 151 0.76 -17.04 -17.62
N SER A 152 0.78 -17.64 -16.44
CA SER A 152 -0.43 -18.29 -15.90
C SER A 152 -1.51 -17.26 -15.58
N ASN A 153 -2.80 -17.66 -15.64
CA ASN A 153 -3.92 -16.80 -15.23
C ASN A 153 -3.73 -16.21 -13.81
N HIS A 154 -3.04 -16.93 -12.94
CA HIS A 154 -2.75 -16.47 -11.58
C HIS A 154 -1.77 -15.29 -11.57
N GLU A 155 -0.75 -15.31 -12.42
CA GLU A 155 0.23 -14.21 -12.52
C GLU A 155 -0.39 -12.97 -13.14
N ILE A 156 -1.25 -13.12 -14.13
CA ILE A 156 -2.02 -12.02 -14.74
C ILE A 156 -2.88 -11.34 -13.66
N ILE A 157 -3.66 -12.10 -12.89
CA ILE A 157 -4.50 -11.57 -11.80
C ILE A 157 -3.63 -10.86 -10.74
N LYS A 158 -2.51 -11.46 -10.37
CA LYS A 158 -1.58 -10.88 -9.40
C LYS A 158 -0.98 -9.57 -9.89
N ASN A 159 -0.58 -9.49 -11.14
CA ASN A 159 0.01 -8.29 -11.73
C ASN A 159 -1.03 -7.19 -11.92
N THR A 160 -2.25 -7.53 -12.35
CA THR A 160 -3.38 -6.59 -12.41
C THR A 160 -3.71 -6.00 -11.03
N PHE A 161 -3.70 -6.83 -9.97
CA PHE A 161 -3.90 -6.37 -8.60
C PHE A 161 -2.80 -5.38 -8.15
N LYS A 162 -1.52 -5.67 -8.46
CA LYS A 162 -0.41 -4.75 -8.17
C LYS A 162 -0.57 -3.43 -8.93
N LEU A 163 -0.86 -3.53 -10.23
CA LEU A 163 -1.04 -2.37 -11.10
C LEU A 163 -2.18 -1.47 -10.59
N TYR A 164 -3.28 -2.05 -10.13
CA TYR A 164 -4.39 -1.31 -9.52
C TYR A 164 -3.92 -0.43 -8.37
N TRP A 165 -3.20 -0.99 -7.38
CA TRP A 165 -2.75 -0.23 -6.22
C TRP A 165 -1.64 0.78 -6.55
N TYR A 166 -0.76 0.45 -7.48
CA TYR A 166 0.26 1.38 -7.94
C TYR A 166 -0.35 2.58 -8.68
N LEU A 167 -1.33 2.36 -9.57
CA LEU A 167 -2.04 3.46 -10.25
C LEU A 167 -2.90 4.26 -9.28
N GLU A 168 -3.56 3.62 -8.31
CA GLU A 168 -4.29 4.33 -7.26
C GLU A 168 -3.35 5.26 -6.48
N THR A 169 -2.14 4.79 -6.17
CA THR A 169 -1.10 5.60 -5.50
C THR A 169 -0.55 6.68 -6.43
N LEU A 170 -0.32 6.38 -7.72
CA LEU A 170 0.17 7.35 -8.70
C LEU A 170 -0.81 8.52 -8.87
N ALA A 171 -2.11 8.30 -8.70
CA ALA A 171 -3.09 9.36 -8.72
C ALA A 171 -2.82 10.47 -7.68
N GLU A 172 -2.12 10.16 -6.58
CA GLU A 172 -1.73 11.16 -5.56
C GLU A 172 -0.51 11.99 -5.97
N PHE A 173 0.25 11.54 -6.95
CA PHE A 173 1.42 12.21 -7.53
C PHE A 173 1.17 12.76 -8.94
N ALA A 174 -0.06 12.64 -9.45
CA ALA A 174 -0.35 12.87 -10.87
C ALA A 174 0.14 14.23 -11.38
N LYS A 175 -0.08 15.30 -10.61
CA LYS A 175 0.32 16.67 -10.99
C LYS A 175 1.85 16.85 -11.02
N GLU A 176 2.54 16.26 -10.06
CA GLU A 176 3.99 16.28 -9.97
C GLU A 176 4.62 15.41 -11.06
N ALA A 177 4.02 14.26 -11.32
CA ALA A 177 4.50 13.28 -12.29
C ALA A 177 4.19 13.66 -13.76
N GLU A 178 3.24 14.57 -14.04
CA GLU A 178 2.73 14.88 -15.38
C GLU A 178 3.82 15.20 -16.42
N LYS A 179 4.95 15.76 -15.99
CA LYS A 179 6.08 16.13 -16.85
C LYS A 179 7.12 15.02 -17.02
N ASN A 180 6.96 13.91 -16.31
CA ASN A 180 7.90 12.80 -16.37
C ASN A 180 7.60 11.90 -17.57
N GLU A 181 8.62 11.58 -18.38
CA GLU A 181 8.45 10.71 -19.55
C GLU A 181 7.92 9.31 -19.22
N LYS A 182 8.29 8.78 -18.05
CA LYS A 182 7.77 7.49 -17.55
C LYS A 182 6.27 7.54 -17.31
N PHE A 183 5.77 8.67 -16.80
CA PHE A 183 4.33 8.88 -16.60
C PHE A 183 3.57 8.81 -17.91
N ALA A 184 4.06 9.49 -18.96
CA ALA A 184 3.43 9.45 -20.28
C ALA A 184 3.36 8.01 -20.84
N LYS A 185 4.45 7.25 -20.73
CA LYS A 185 4.51 5.83 -21.14
C LYS A 185 3.50 4.97 -20.37
N ILE A 186 3.35 5.19 -19.06
CA ILE A 186 2.37 4.47 -18.24
C ILE A 186 0.96 4.74 -18.74
N ILE A 187 0.59 6.00 -18.99
CA ILE A 187 -0.73 6.35 -19.51
C ILE A 187 -0.98 5.68 -20.86
N GLU A 188 0.00 5.76 -21.79
CA GLU A 188 -0.09 5.13 -23.11
C GLU A 188 -0.33 3.62 -23.05
N LYS A 189 0.28 2.94 -22.09
CA LYS A 189 0.18 1.48 -21.94
C LYS A 189 -1.09 1.03 -21.22
N THR A 190 -1.69 1.89 -20.37
CA THR A 190 -2.76 1.49 -19.47
C THR A 190 -4.15 2.06 -19.81
N TYR A 191 -4.24 3.08 -20.66
CA TYR A 191 -5.52 3.74 -20.95
C TYR A 191 -6.57 2.82 -21.59
N ASN A 192 -6.17 1.80 -22.34
CA ASN A 192 -7.05 0.83 -23.01
C ASN A 192 -6.93 -0.58 -22.42
N HIS A 193 -6.42 -0.73 -21.19
CA HIS A 193 -6.28 -2.01 -20.53
C HIS A 193 -7.60 -2.79 -20.52
N GLU A 194 -7.58 -4.11 -20.66
CA GLU A 194 -8.78 -4.95 -20.72
C GLU A 194 -9.63 -4.83 -19.45
N ASP A 195 -8.99 -4.84 -18.28
CA ASP A 195 -9.67 -4.66 -17.00
C ASP A 195 -10.10 -3.18 -16.82
N TYR A 196 -11.42 -2.98 -16.71
CA TYR A 196 -12.00 -1.65 -16.51
C TYR A 196 -11.54 -0.98 -15.21
N THR A 197 -11.18 -1.75 -14.18
CA THR A 197 -10.70 -1.18 -12.92
C THR A 197 -9.37 -0.45 -13.09
N ILE A 198 -8.51 -0.93 -13.98
CA ILE A 198 -7.28 -0.25 -14.37
C ILE A 198 -7.60 1.02 -15.14
N ARG A 199 -8.51 0.97 -16.16
CA ARG A 199 -8.93 2.15 -16.91
C ARG A 199 -9.60 3.21 -16.00
N GLU A 200 -10.32 2.77 -14.97
CA GLU A 200 -10.88 3.66 -13.94
C GLU A 200 -9.76 4.42 -13.20
N LYS A 201 -8.66 3.74 -12.80
CA LYS A 201 -7.54 4.42 -12.15
C LYS A 201 -6.83 5.39 -13.10
N VAL A 202 -6.68 5.02 -14.35
CA VAL A 202 -6.14 5.95 -15.38
C VAL A 202 -7.04 7.17 -15.55
N SER A 203 -8.36 7.00 -15.60
CA SER A 203 -9.31 8.13 -15.63
C SER A 203 -9.16 9.05 -14.41
N LYS A 204 -8.99 8.46 -13.20
CA LYS A 204 -8.73 9.19 -11.96
C LYS A 204 -7.43 9.99 -12.02
N ILE A 205 -6.35 9.39 -12.54
CA ILE A 205 -5.07 10.07 -12.76
C ILE A 205 -5.26 11.24 -13.73
N LEU A 206 -5.86 10.99 -14.89
CA LEU A 206 -6.05 11.98 -15.95
C LEU A 206 -6.98 13.12 -15.54
N SER A 207 -7.92 12.90 -14.63
CA SER A 207 -8.76 13.97 -14.09
C SER A 207 -7.98 15.03 -13.28
N LYS A 208 -6.78 14.68 -12.80
CA LYS A 208 -5.94 15.56 -11.96
C LYS A 208 -4.87 16.32 -12.74
N VAL A 209 -4.64 16.00 -14.02
CA VAL A 209 -3.61 16.60 -14.87
C VAL A 209 -4.24 17.42 -16.01
N ASN A 210 -3.47 18.30 -16.66
CA ASN A 210 -3.97 19.15 -17.73
C ASN A 210 -3.74 18.56 -19.14
N ASN A 211 -2.64 17.83 -19.31
CA ASN A 211 -2.26 17.22 -20.58
C ASN A 211 -3.10 15.97 -20.90
N PHE A 212 -2.73 15.25 -21.95
CA PHE A 212 -3.34 13.97 -22.35
C PHE A 212 -4.80 14.05 -22.83
N ALA A 213 -5.14 15.14 -23.54
CA ALA A 213 -6.51 15.40 -24.01
C ALA A 213 -7.09 14.24 -24.87
N GLU A 214 -6.26 13.59 -25.69
CA GLU A 214 -6.66 12.46 -26.52
C GLU A 214 -7.12 11.27 -25.67
N TYR A 215 -6.30 10.86 -24.69
CA TYR A 215 -6.64 9.73 -23.80
C TYR A 215 -7.86 10.05 -22.90
N LYS A 216 -8.00 11.31 -22.47
CA LYS A 216 -9.19 11.77 -21.73
C LYS A 216 -10.46 11.61 -22.55
N GLU A 217 -10.41 11.98 -23.83
CA GLU A 217 -11.59 11.87 -24.69
C GLU A 217 -11.96 10.39 -24.96
N ILE A 218 -10.96 9.52 -25.13
CA ILE A 218 -11.19 8.07 -25.25
C ILE A 218 -11.89 7.53 -24.00
N LEU A 219 -11.33 7.78 -22.81
CA LEU A 219 -11.87 7.26 -21.55
C LEU A 219 -13.21 7.89 -21.15
N LYS A 220 -13.47 9.13 -21.56
CA LYS A 220 -14.77 9.80 -21.41
C LYS A 220 -15.89 9.09 -22.18
N ASN A 221 -15.53 8.42 -23.28
CA ASN A 221 -16.42 7.63 -24.12
C ASN A 221 -16.32 6.13 -23.84
N ASP A 222 -15.66 5.71 -22.74
CA ASP A 222 -15.56 4.31 -22.35
C ASP A 222 -16.95 3.69 -22.14
N THR A 223 -17.11 2.45 -22.57
CA THR A 223 -18.36 1.68 -22.42
C THR A 223 -18.72 1.39 -20.97
N ASN A 224 -17.72 1.36 -20.07
CA ASN A 224 -17.94 1.16 -18.66
C ASN A 224 -18.26 2.49 -17.96
N PRO A 225 -19.44 2.62 -17.30
CA PRO A 225 -19.86 3.86 -16.67
C PRO A 225 -18.97 4.32 -15.50
N TYR A 226 -18.29 3.39 -14.80
CA TYR A 226 -17.36 3.75 -13.74
C TYR A 226 -16.10 4.44 -14.27
N VAL A 227 -15.69 4.13 -15.49
CA VAL A 227 -14.56 4.77 -16.17
C VAL A 227 -14.96 6.13 -16.71
N SER A 228 -16.04 6.19 -17.52
CA SER A 228 -16.43 7.39 -18.22
C SER A 228 -16.96 8.50 -17.31
N ALA A 229 -17.56 8.17 -16.15
CA ALA A 229 -18.12 9.16 -15.23
C ALA A 229 -17.08 10.08 -14.57
N ILE A 230 -15.82 9.63 -14.46
CA ILE A 230 -14.75 10.38 -13.78
C ILE A 230 -14.31 11.61 -14.57
N LEU A 231 -14.42 11.56 -15.90
CA LEU A 231 -13.95 12.62 -16.81
C LEU A 231 -15.07 13.49 -17.38
N LYS A 232 -16.33 13.19 -17.03
CA LYS A 232 -17.50 14.01 -17.39
C LYS A 232 -17.70 15.16 -16.44
#